data_2e19dca4592123367017dbd509490e1e
#
_entry.id   2e19dca4592123367017dbd509490e1e
#
_cell.length_a   1.000
_cell.length_b   1.000
_cell.length_c   1.000
_cell.angle_alpha   90.00
_cell.angle_beta   90.00
_cell.angle_gamma   90.00
#
_symmetry.space_group_name_H-M   'P 1'
#
loop_
_entity.id
_entity.type
_entity.pdbx_description
1 polymer ?
#
loop_
_entity_poly.entity_id
_entity_poly.type
_entity_poly.pdbx_seq_one_letter_code
_entity_poly.pdbx_strand_id
1 'polypeptide(L)'
;MKRILHFFGMACLITSGCSWIWIEDNSGGYLDSEETQVIVVPENLSSSKLGQIYPIPQLLGGSKRQISSEVPRPQPISVNTFEQLVKIQRIDEKRWILVNNTPSELWPRVRSILNRNGIPSIKADGSEGVIETAWLSYKSDQDNEHRFRFSISPGVQLNSTEITILHHAKIKGDSSEHSWPQSSDTELKEKDMISFLANELVAQPDYASVSLLAQNIGGESKVDVINPDVAEPYISVKLTYDRAWASINYSVSRGGFTLVDKNRSEGLLLVNFSDENLEDESTGIASWFNSKSANKIVQANYRILVKVVENSVEIRVVTLDGDSLDKELALKLLNIVRSNMS
;
A
#
# COMPACT_ATOMS: atom_id res chain seq x y z
N MET A 1 40.29 35.91 -35.89
CA MET A 1 40.88 34.68 -35.30
C MET A 1 41.19 34.80 -33.79
N LYS A 2 41.76 35.85 -33.28
CA LYS A 2 42.07 35.97 -31.81
C LYS A 2 40.84 35.92 -30.88
N ARG A 3 39.69 36.47 -31.26
CA ARG A 3 38.49 36.47 -30.40
C ARG A 3 37.80 35.10 -30.33
N ILE A 4 37.90 34.24 -31.36
CA ILE A 4 37.35 32.90 -31.38
C ILE A 4 38.19 31.96 -30.46
N LEU A 5 39.52 32.17 -30.44
CA LEU A 5 40.42 31.40 -29.59
C LEU A 5 40.18 31.66 -28.10
N HIS A 6 39.80 32.89 -27.70
CA HIS A 6 39.43 33.22 -26.31
C HIS A 6 38.09 32.61 -25.90
N PHE A 7 37.12 32.55 -26.82
CA PHE A 7 35.83 31.89 -26.56
C PHE A 7 35.98 30.39 -26.39
N PHE A 8 36.86 29.75 -27.17
CA PHE A 8 37.14 28.31 -27.07
C PHE A 8 37.88 27.95 -25.79
N GLY A 9 38.82 28.82 -25.36
CA GLY A 9 39.54 28.63 -24.08
C GLY A 9 38.65 28.79 -22.87
N MET A 10 37.65 29.68 -22.92
CA MET A 10 36.70 29.90 -21.85
C MET A 10 35.64 28.80 -21.77
N ALA A 11 35.27 28.20 -22.90
CA ALA A 11 34.36 27.06 -22.93
C ALA A 11 34.99 25.79 -22.33
N CYS A 12 36.32 25.56 -22.50
CA CYS A 12 37.03 24.44 -21.91
C CYS A 12 37.18 24.52 -20.39
N LEU A 13 37.14 25.74 -19.80
CA LEU A 13 37.22 25.92 -18.35
C LEU A 13 35.89 25.61 -17.64
N ILE A 14 34.77 25.59 -18.37
CA ILE A 14 33.46 25.32 -17.79
C ILE A 14 33.18 23.81 -17.71
N THR A 15 33.88 22.99 -18.49
CA THR A 15 33.67 21.52 -18.53
C THR A 15 34.54 20.74 -17.54
N SER A 16 35.48 21.36 -16.83
CA SER A 16 36.35 20.67 -15.85
C SER A 16 35.79 20.65 -14.42
N GLY A 17 34.56 21.07 -14.21
CA GLY A 17 33.97 21.24 -12.87
C GLY A 17 33.34 20.01 -12.21
N CYS A 18 33.26 18.84 -12.86
CA CYS A 18 32.48 17.70 -12.34
C CYS A 18 33.25 16.65 -11.57
N SER A 19 34.55 16.82 -11.31
CA SER A 19 35.34 15.77 -10.61
C SER A 19 35.75 16.11 -9.17
N TRP A 20 35.21 17.16 -8.58
CA TRP A 20 35.64 17.59 -7.22
C TRP A 20 34.61 17.34 -6.12
N ILE A 21 33.49 16.66 -6.40
CA ILE A 21 32.58 16.20 -5.36
C ILE A 21 32.73 14.68 -5.28
N TRP A 22 33.85 14.23 -4.74
CA TRP A 22 33.93 12.89 -4.21
C TRP A 22 33.18 12.90 -2.89
N ILE A 23 31.98 12.37 -2.89
CA ILE A 23 31.30 11.96 -1.65
C ILE A 23 32.02 10.71 -1.22
N GLU A 24 32.89 10.85 -0.24
CA GLU A 24 33.60 9.74 0.37
C GLU A 24 32.58 8.86 1.07
N ASP A 25 32.47 7.60 0.66
CA ASP A 25 31.61 6.63 1.33
C ASP A 25 32.24 6.23 2.67
N ASN A 26 31.81 6.90 3.73
CA ASN A 26 32.26 6.64 5.10
C ASN A 26 31.44 5.55 5.80
N SER A 27 30.63 4.77 5.07
CA SER A 27 29.81 3.70 5.65
C SER A 27 30.64 2.61 6.35
N GLY A 28 31.90 2.43 5.97
CA GLY A 28 32.86 1.51 6.58
C GLY A 28 33.81 2.13 7.60
N GLY A 29 33.81 3.46 7.80
CA GLY A 29 34.78 4.16 8.63
C GLY A 29 34.77 3.74 10.11
N TYR A 30 33.70 3.15 10.58
CA TYR A 30 33.63 2.59 11.94
C TYR A 30 34.48 1.30 12.11
N LEU A 31 34.83 0.61 11.02
CA LEU A 31 35.63 -0.61 11.06
C LEU A 31 37.11 -0.34 11.34
N ASP A 32 37.59 0.88 10.99
CA ASP A 32 38.96 1.32 11.17
C ASP A 32 39.10 2.22 12.43
N SER A 33 38.01 2.40 13.19
CA SER A 33 38.07 3.19 14.41
C SER A 33 38.84 2.46 15.51
N GLU A 34 39.79 3.13 16.11
CA GLU A 34 40.52 2.58 17.27
C GLU A 34 39.56 2.43 18.46
N GLU A 35 39.60 1.27 19.11
CA GLU A 35 38.84 1.04 20.33
C GLU A 35 39.28 2.02 21.42
N THR A 36 38.36 2.81 21.92
CA THR A 36 38.60 3.70 23.06
C THR A 36 38.88 2.86 24.32
N GLN A 37 39.79 3.33 25.15
CA GLN A 37 40.07 2.66 26.42
C GLN A 37 38.83 2.54 27.28
N VAL A 38 38.68 1.38 27.92
CA VAL A 38 37.55 1.14 28.85
C VAL A 38 37.56 2.22 29.94
N ILE A 39 36.41 2.84 30.18
CA ILE A 39 36.23 3.87 31.21
C ILE A 39 36.54 3.22 32.57
N VAL A 40 37.60 3.70 33.23
CA VAL A 40 37.92 3.30 34.58
C VAL A 40 37.13 4.14 35.56
N VAL A 41 36.24 3.51 36.32
CA VAL A 41 35.42 4.18 37.35
C VAL A 41 36.29 4.37 38.56
N PRO A 42 36.44 5.59 39.13
CA PRO A 42 37.16 5.84 40.36
C PRO A 42 36.57 5.02 41.55
N GLU A 43 37.43 4.57 42.47
CA GLU A 43 37.03 3.70 43.58
C GLU A 43 35.95 4.27 44.50
N ASN A 44 35.75 5.59 44.50
CA ASN A 44 34.75 6.30 45.29
C ASN A 44 33.36 6.38 44.64
N LEU A 45 33.21 5.84 43.42
CA LEU A 45 31.92 5.83 42.68
C LEU A 45 31.42 4.40 42.48
N SER A 46 30.11 4.23 42.68
CA SER A 46 29.47 2.93 42.47
C SER A 46 29.32 2.64 40.98
N SER A 47 29.95 1.57 40.52
CA SER A 47 29.82 1.06 39.12
C SER A 47 28.57 0.23 38.89
N SER A 48 27.72 0.01 39.89
CA SER A 48 26.55 -0.88 39.80
C SER A 48 25.53 -0.50 38.74
N LYS A 49 25.48 0.78 38.37
CA LYS A 49 24.63 1.30 37.30
C LYS A 49 25.28 1.26 35.91
N LEU A 50 26.56 0.95 35.81
CA LEU A 50 27.31 0.82 34.57
C LEU A 50 27.45 -0.65 34.12
N GLY A 51 26.91 -1.59 34.89
CA GLY A 51 26.85 -2.99 34.55
C GLY A 51 25.92 -3.25 33.36
N GLN A 52 26.28 -4.20 32.53
CA GLN A 52 25.42 -4.65 31.44
C GLN A 52 24.13 -5.23 32.04
N ILE A 53 22.98 -4.61 31.75
CA ILE A 53 21.66 -5.11 32.15
C ILE A 53 21.37 -6.46 31.49
N TYR A 54 21.95 -6.70 30.31
CA TYR A 54 21.90 -7.96 29.59
C TYR A 54 23.33 -8.42 29.25
N PRO A 55 23.93 -9.35 30.03
CA PRO A 55 25.26 -9.85 29.70
C PRO A 55 25.24 -10.61 28.38
N ILE A 56 26.11 -10.22 27.45
CA ILE A 56 26.29 -10.95 26.20
C ILE A 56 27.02 -12.26 26.53
N PRO A 57 26.43 -13.45 26.26
CA PRO A 57 27.10 -14.72 26.51
C PRO A 57 28.39 -14.78 25.70
N GLN A 58 29.53 -15.06 26.36
CA GLN A 58 30.75 -15.32 25.64
C GLN A 58 30.64 -16.65 24.90
N LEU A 59 30.82 -16.62 23.58
CA LEU A 59 30.91 -17.84 22.80
C LEU A 59 32.20 -18.60 23.19
N LEU A 60 32.01 -19.73 23.86
CA LEU A 60 33.09 -20.67 24.18
C LEU A 60 33.58 -21.31 22.86
N GLY A 61 34.72 -20.88 22.40
CA GLY A 61 35.37 -21.47 21.20
C GLY A 61 35.78 -20.40 20.19
N GLY A 62 37.01 -19.93 20.37
CA GLY A 62 37.66 -18.95 19.50
C GLY A 62 37.74 -19.41 18.06
N SER A 63 36.93 -18.85 17.25
CA SER A 63 37.23 -18.56 15.85
C SER A 63 36.73 -17.13 15.63
N LYS A 64 37.66 -16.20 15.50
CA LYS A 64 37.39 -14.92 14.84
C LYS A 64 36.99 -15.26 13.39
N ARG A 65 35.78 -15.72 13.20
CA ARG A 65 35.15 -15.66 11.90
C ARG A 65 34.91 -14.18 11.66
N GLN A 66 35.74 -13.57 10.85
CA GLN A 66 35.35 -12.39 10.12
C GLN A 66 34.13 -12.80 9.27
N ILE A 67 32.98 -12.76 9.88
CA ILE A 67 31.75 -12.76 9.12
C ILE A 67 31.66 -11.32 8.63
N SER A 68 32.02 -11.08 7.40
CA SER A 68 31.43 -9.98 6.64
C SER A 68 29.95 -10.33 6.54
N SER A 69 29.24 -10.16 7.62
CA SER A 69 27.79 -10.30 7.63
C SER A 69 27.25 -8.96 7.13
N GLU A 70 27.13 -8.87 5.82
CA GLU A 70 26.14 -7.98 5.27
C GLU A 70 24.82 -8.34 5.97
N VAL A 71 24.36 -7.45 6.85
CA VAL A 71 23.09 -7.64 7.56
C VAL A 71 22.05 -7.80 6.46
N PRO A 72 21.39 -8.97 6.33
CA PRO A 72 20.40 -9.15 5.29
C PRO A 72 19.33 -8.08 5.53
N ARG A 73 19.33 -7.06 4.70
CA ARG A 73 18.21 -6.10 4.69
C ARG A 73 16.96 -6.93 4.45
N PRO A 74 15.88 -6.71 5.22
CA PRO A 74 14.62 -7.33 4.90
C PRO A 74 14.34 -6.97 3.44
N GLN A 75 14.50 -7.96 2.56
CA GLN A 75 14.10 -7.77 1.18
C GLN A 75 12.59 -7.62 1.20
N PRO A 76 12.03 -6.57 0.61
CA PRO A 76 10.60 -6.56 0.35
C PRO A 76 10.27 -7.86 -0.38
N ILE A 77 9.13 -8.47 -0.05
CA ILE A 77 8.69 -9.78 -0.57
C ILE A 77 8.64 -9.80 -2.10
N SER A 78 8.77 -8.64 -2.74
CA SER A 78 8.85 -8.50 -4.19
C SER A 78 9.87 -7.42 -4.57
N VAL A 79 10.94 -7.81 -5.22
CA VAL A 79 11.95 -6.93 -5.84
C VAL A 79 11.60 -6.65 -7.31
N ASN A 80 10.42 -7.04 -7.78
CA ASN A 80 10.04 -6.96 -9.19
C ASN A 80 9.06 -5.84 -9.48
N THR A 81 9.08 -5.33 -10.69
CA THR A 81 8.17 -4.35 -11.29
C THR A 81 6.68 -4.74 -11.12
N PHE A 82 6.40 -5.99 -10.76
CA PHE A 82 5.08 -6.55 -10.44
C PHE A 82 4.55 -6.20 -9.04
N GLU A 83 5.37 -5.61 -8.16
CA GLU A 83 4.93 -5.09 -6.85
C GLU A 83 3.78 -4.10 -6.95
N GLN A 84 3.67 -3.42 -8.07
CA GLN A 84 2.58 -2.47 -8.30
C GLN A 84 1.27 -3.17 -8.70
N LEU A 85 1.32 -4.42 -9.15
CA LEU A 85 0.16 -5.15 -9.67
C LEU A 85 -0.59 -5.96 -8.61
N VAL A 86 0.12 -6.50 -7.62
CA VAL A 86 -0.44 -7.35 -6.55
C VAL A 86 0.09 -6.89 -5.20
N LYS A 87 -0.80 -6.53 -4.29
CA LYS A 87 -0.46 -6.06 -2.93
C LYS A 87 -1.29 -6.78 -1.90
N ILE A 88 -0.67 -7.22 -0.80
CA ILE A 88 -1.41 -7.67 0.37
C ILE A 88 -1.63 -6.45 1.26
N GLN A 89 -2.90 -6.09 1.48
CA GLN A 89 -3.29 -5.00 2.35
C GLN A 89 -3.85 -5.55 3.66
N ARG A 90 -3.69 -4.76 4.73
CA ARG A 90 -4.22 -5.08 6.05
C ARG A 90 -4.74 -3.81 6.72
N ILE A 91 -5.91 -3.93 7.32
CA ILE A 91 -6.44 -2.95 8.28
C ILE A 91 -6.96 -3.75 9.47
N ASP A 92 -6.42 -3.49 10.64
CA ASP A 92 -6.68 -4.25 11.87
C ASP A 92 -6.42 -5.75 11.67
N GLU A 93 -7.43 -6.58 11.85
CA GLU A 93 -7.36 -8.04 11.66
C GLU A 93 -7.74 -8.49 10.24
N LYS A 94 -8.31 -7.58 9.43
CA LYS A 94 -8.75 -7.90 8.06
C LYS A 94 -7.60 -7.78 7.08
N ARG A 95 -7.44 -8.81 6.24
CA ARG A 95 -6.45 -8.86 5.16
C ARG A 95 -7.13 -9.13 3.84
N TRP A 96 -6.59 -8.58 2.78
CA TRP A 96 -7.04 -8.87 1.42
C TRP A 96 -5.89 -8.70 0.42
N ILE A 97 -6.02 -9.33 -0.73
CA ILE A 97 -5.12 -9.12 -1.86
C ILE A 97 -5.76 -8.06 -2.74
N LEU A 98 -5.03 -6.98 -3.02
CA LEU A 98 -5.40 -5.98 -4.01
C LEU A 98 -4.63 -6.27 -5.29
N VAL A 99 -5.34 -6.41 -6.40
CA VAL A 99 -4.77 -6.68 -7.72
C VAL A 99 -5.22 -5.59 -8.70
N ASN A 100 -4.29 -5.10 -9.48
CA ASN A 100 -4.55 -4.04 -10.47
C ASN A 100 -5.05 -4.62 -11.80
N ASN A 101 -6.09 -5.44 -11.72
CA ASN A 101 -6.85 -6.04 -12.83
C ASN A 101 -8.33 -5.98 -12.50
N THR A 102 -9.17 -6.01 -13.52
CA THR A 102 -10.63 -6.09 -13.31
C THR A 102 -11.06 -7.44 -12.76
N PRO A 103 -12.19 -7.54 -12.02
CA PRO A 103 -12.69 -8.82 -11.52
C PRO A 103 -12.92 -9.86 -12.62
N SER A 104 -13.35 -9.42 -13.79
CA SER A 104 -13.60 -10.29 -14.96
C SER A 104 -12.33 -10.96 -15.51
N GLU A 105 -11.18 -10.31 -15.40
CA GLU A 105 -9.88 -10.87 -15.76
C GLU A 105 -9.32 -11.74 -14.64
N LEU A 106 -9.53 -11.31 -13.40
CA LEU A 106 -8.89 -11.95 -12.24
C LEU A 106 -9.57 -13.25 -11.82
N TRP A 107 -10.90 -13.32 -11.88
CA TRP A 107 -11.66 -14.49 -11.45
C TRP A 107 -11.27 -15.80 -12.15
N PRO A 108 -11.22 -15.89 -13.51
CA PRO A 108 -10.77 -17.09 -14.18
C PRO A 108 -9.32 -17.44 -13.87
N ARG A 109 -8.50 -16.44 -13.61
CA ARG A 109 -7.08 -16.61 -13.27
C ARG A 109 -6.92 -17.23 -11.89
N VAL A 110 -7.65 -16.76 -10.88
CA VAL A 110 -7.67 -17.36 -9.54
C VAL A 110 -8.10 -18.81 -9.62
N ARG A 111 -9.17 -19.11 -10.35
CA ARG A 111 -9.64 -20.47 -10.55
C ARG A 111 -8.59 -21.38 -11.23
N SER A 112 -7.90 -20.85 -12.23
CA SER A 112 -6.82 -21.58 -12.92
C SER A 112 -5.65 -21.88 -11.99
N ILE A 113 -5.25 -20.90 -11.16
CA ILE A 113 -4.19 -21.06 -10.15
C ILE A 113 -4.54 -22.16 -9.17
N LEU A 114 -5.75 -22.13 -8.61
CA LEU A 114 -6.21 -23.14 -7.66
C LEU A 114 -6.17 -24.55 -8.27
N ASN A 115 -6.75 -24.72 -9.46
CA ASN A 115 -6.78 -26.01 -10.14
C ASN A 115 -5.38 -26.55 -10.44
N ARG A 116 -4.48 -25.73 -10.94
CA ARG A 116 -3.11 -26.14 -11.28
C ARG A 116 -2.30 -26.56 -10.05
N ASN A 117 -2.56 -25.95 -8.91
CA ASN A 117 -1.89 -26.28 -7.65
C ASN A 117 -2.62 -27.40 -6.86
N GLY A 118 -3.54 -28.13 -7.50
CA GLY A 118 -4.22 -29.26 -6.86
C GLY A 118 -5.23 -28.86 -5.78
N ILE A 119 -5.75 -27.64 -5.83
CA ILE A 119 -6.78 -27.11 -4.93
C ILE A 119 -8.12 -27.11 -5.70
N PRO A 120 -8.90 -28.19 -5.65
CA PRO A 120 -10.13 -28.28 -6.42
C PRO A 120 -11.20 -27.37 -5.83
N SER A 121 -11.94 -26.67 -6.70
CA SER A 121 -13.11 -25.88 -6.32
C SER A 121 -14.40 -26.70 -6.46
N ILE A 122 -15.26 -26.65 -5.44
CA ILE A 122 -16.60 -27.31 -5.45
C ILE A 122 -17.71 -26.33 -5.85
N LYS A 123 -17.51 -25.04 -5.58
CA LYS A 123 -18.40 -23.96 -6.01
C LYS A 123 -17.57 -22.88 -6.69
N ALA A 124 -18.04 -22.40 -7.83
CA ALA A 124 -17.44 -21.28 -8.54
C ALA A 124 -18.57 -20.47 -9.18
N ASP A 125 -18.99 -19.41 -8.47
CA ASP A 125 -20.06 -18.52 -8.88
C ASP A 125 -19.47 -17.20 -9.35
N GLY A 126 -19.48 -17.00 -10.67
CA GLY A 126 -18.93 -15.78 -11.27
C GLY A 126 -19.77 -14.54 -10.98
N SER A 127 -21.09 -14.66 -10.81
CA SER A 127 -21.97 -13.51 -10.55
C SER A 127 -21.77 -12.98 -9.13
N GLU A 128 -21.58 -13.86 -8.16
CA GLU A 128 -21.26 -13.51 -6.77
C GLU A 128 -19.77 -13.21 -6.56
N GLY A 129 -18.90 -13.58 -7.52
CA GLY A 129 -17.46 -13.48 -7.36
C GLY A 129 -16.89 -14.44 -6.32
N VAL A 130 -17.56 -15.61 -6.10
CA VAL A 130 -17.21 -16.54 -5.04
C VAL A 130 -16.63 -17.84 -5.61
N ILE A 131 -15.50 -18.28 -5.05
CA ILE A 131 -14.93 -19.62 -5.30
C ILE A 131 -14.77 -20.32 -3.95
N GLU A 132 -15.30 -21.54 -3.83
CA GLU A 132 -15.14 -22.36 -2.64
C GLU A 132 -14.37 -23.64 -2.98
N THR A 133 -13.36 -23.97 -2.18
CA THR A 133 -12.57 -25.18 -2.36
C THR A 133 -13.29 -26.41 -1.79
N ALA A 134 -12.91 -27.57 -2.27
CA ALA A 134 -13.18 -28.82 -1.54
C ALA A 134 -12.46 -28.81 -0.18
N TRP A 135 -12.81 -29.77 0.67
CA TRP A 135 -12.07 -30.04 1.88
C TRP A 135 -10.67 -30.57 1.55
N LEU A 136 -9.66 -29.94 2.10
CA LEU A 136 -8.24 -30.22 1.90
C LEU A 136 -7.64 -30.81 3.17
N SER A 137 -6.82 -31.83 3.03
CA SER A 137 -6.04 -32.41 4.14
C SER A 137 -4.59 -31.95 4.06
N TYR A 138 -4.05 -31.44 5.14
CA TYR A 138 -2.65 -31.03 5.24
C TYR A 138 -1.83 -32.06 5.99
N LYS A 139 -0.60 -32.29 5.54
CA LYS A 139 0.35 -33.17 6.24
C LYS A 139 0.70 -32.68 7.64
N SER A 140 0.66 -31.36 7.83
CA SER A 140 0.93 -30.70 9.10
C SER A 140 -0.25 -30.70 10.08
N ASP A 141 -1.44 -31.08 9.62
CA ASP A 141 -2.67 -31.17 10.42
C ASP A 141 -3.49 -32.35 9.91
N GLN A 142 -3.25 -33.51 10.52
CA GLN A 142 -3.87 -34.78 10.08
C GLN A 142 -5.26 -35.00 10.70
N ASP A 143 -5.58 -34.28 11.74
CA ASP A 143 -6.82 -34.42 12.51
C ASP A 143 -7.95 -33.56 11.93
N ASN A 144 -7.61 -32.52 11.14
CA ASN A 144 -8.57 -31.62 10.56
C ASN A 144 -8.56 -31.63 9.03
N GLU A 145 -9.68 -31.23 8.47
CA GLU A 145 -9.84 -30.88 7.06
C GLU A 145 -10.16 -29.40 6.96
N HIS A 146 -9.66 -28.77 5.92
CA HIS A 146 -9.69 -27.32 5.74
C HIS A 146 -10.33 -26.96 4.40
N ARG A 147 -11.14 -25.91 4.35
CA ARG A 147 -11.64 -25.34 3.11
C ARG A 147 -11.52 -23.84 3.11
N PHE A 148 -11.49 -23.26 1.92
CA PHE A 148 -11.33 -21.83 1.73
C PHE A 148 -12.43 -21.28 0.83
N ARG A 149 -12.91 -20.07 1.17
CA ARG A 149 -13.79 -19.28 0.32
C ARG A 149 -13.03 -18.03 -0.11
N PHE A 150 -12.93 -17.85 -1.42
CA PHE A 150 -12.38 -16.65 -2.04
C PHE A 150 -13.54 -15.78 -2.47
N SER A 151 -13.58 -14.54 -1.99
CA SER A 151 -14.54 -13.55 -2.44
C SER A 151 -13.80 -12.47 -3.25
N ILE A 152 -14.13 -12.38 -4.52
CA ILE A 152 -13.50 -11.53 -5.52
C ILE A 152 -14.48 -10.40 -5.82
N SER A 153 -14.09 -9.17 -5.54
CA SER A 153 -14.96 -7.99 -5.68
C SER A 153 -14.20 -6.80 -6.26
N PRO A 154 -14.87 -5.82 -6.87
CA PRO A 154 -14.22 -4.59 -7.31
C PRO A 154 -13.45 -3.94 -6.16
N GLY A 155 -12.25 -3.45 -6.46
CA GLY A 155 -11.44 -2.71 -5.50
C GLY A 155 -11.87 -1.26 -5.34
N VAL A 156 -11.22 -0.57 -4.40
CA VAL A 156 -11.40 0.89 -4.22
C VAL A 156 -10.77 1.65 -5.38
N GLN A 157 -9.60 1.24 -5.84
CA GLN A 157 -8.96 1.81 -7.03
C GLN A 157 -9.74 1.50 -8.30
N LEU A 158 -9.66 2.40 -9.28
CA LEU A 158 -10.19 2.13 -10.61
C LEU A 158 -9.48 0.92 -11.23
N ASN A 159 -10.26 0.06 -11.88
CA ASN A 159 -9.76 -1.16 -12.55
C ASN A 159 -8.98 -2.10 -11.63
N SER A 160 -9.27 -2.11 -10.34
CA SER A 160 -8.67 -3.03 -9.39
C SER A 160 -9.67 -4.01 -8.82
N THR A 161 -9.16 -5.09 -8.23
CA THR A 161 -9.94 -6.15 -7.59
C THR A 161 -9.39 -6.43 -6.22
N GLU A 162 -10.27 -6.62 -5.25
CA GLU A 162 -9.93 -7.12 -3.93
C GLU A 162 -10.34 -8.60 -3.82
N ILE A 163 -9.44 -9.42 -3.28
CA ILE A 163 -9.71 -10.81 -2.95
C ILE A 163 -9.61 -10.97 -1.45
N THR A 164 -10.70 -11.34 -0.81
CA THR A 164 -10.72 -11.77 0.59
C THR A 164 -10.78 -13.30 0.65
N ILE A 165 -10.14 -13.88 1.66
CA ILE A 165 -10.10 -15.33 1.85
C ILE A 165 -10.64 -15.63 3.25
N LEU A 166 -11.57 -16.56 3.33
CA LEU A 166 -12.13 -17.07 4.57
C LEU A 166 -11.73 -18.54 4.72
N HIS A 167 -11.17 -18.89 5.86
CA HIS A 167 -10.77 -20.24 6.19
C HIS A 167 -11.81 -20.90 7.10
N HIS A 168 -12.11 -22.17 6.84
CA HIS A 168 -12.95 -23.00 7.69
C HIS A 168 -12.33 -24.39 7.88
N ALA A 169 -12.38 -24.89 9.10
CA ALA A 169 -11.86 -26.20 9.49
C ALA A 169 -12.96 -27.08 10.07
N LYS A 170 -12.82 -28.38 9.90
CA LYS A 170 -13.63 -29.40 10.58
C LYS A 170 -12.76 -30.58 10.99
N ILE A 171 -13.23 -31.36 11.94
CA ILE A 171 -12.59 -32.63 12.30
C ILE A 171 -12.69 -33.59 11.12
N LYS A 172 -11.60 -34.26 10.83
CA LYS A 172 -11.54 -35.24 9.73
C LYS A 172 -12.54 -36.37 9.95
N GLY A 173 -13.31 -36.67 8.89
CA GLY A 173 -14.36 -37.67 8.95
C GLY A 173 -15.70 -37.17 9.47
N ASP A 174 -15.80 -35.92 9.88
CA ASP A 174 -17.08 -35.32 10.17
C ASP A 174 -17.87 -35.08 8.87
N SER A 175 -19.03 -35.73 8.77
CA SER A 175 -19.92 -35.67 7.61
C SER A 175 -21.09 -34.70 7.80
N SER A 176 -21.15 -33.99 8.92
CA SER A 176 -22.18 -33.00 9.17
C SER A 176 -22.07 -31.81 8.17
N GLU A 177 -23.18 -31.14 7.92
CA GLU A 177 -23.18 -29.94 7.10
C GLU A 177 -22.61 -28.77 7.90
N HIS A 178 -21.57 -28.16 7.35
CA HIS A 178 -20.89 -27.05 7.98
C HIS A 178 -21.20 -25.75 7.23
N SER A 179 -21.88 -24.81 7.90
CA SER A 179 -22.04 -23.44 7.42
C SER A 179 -20.70 -22.70 7.46
N TRP A 180 -20.55 -21.64 6.66
CA TRP A 180 -19.36 -20.81 6.70
C TRP A 180 -19.34 -19.95 7.96
N PRO A 181 -18.18 -19.85 8.65
CA PRO A 181 -18.02 -18.97 9.81
C PRO A 181 -18.02 -17.49 9.37
N GLN A 182 -18.25 -16.59 10.32
CA GLN A 182 -18.16 -15.14 10.06
C GLN A 182 -16.72 -14.63 9.95
N SER A 183 -15.78 -15.33 10.60
CA SER A 183 -14.34 -15.07 10.56
C SER A 183 -13.60 -16.39 10.39
N SER A 184 -12.36 -16.31 9.92
CA SER A 184 -11.52 -17.51 9.73
C SER A 184 -11.28 -18.26 11.04
N ASP A 185 -11.47 -19.57 11.04
CA ASP A 185 -11.21 -20.41 12.23
C ASP A 185 -9.72 -20.38 12.61
N THR A 186 -8.84 -20.21 11.62
CA THR A 186 -7.40 -20.09 11.86
C THR A 186 -6.82 -18.98 10.98
N GLU A 187 -6.40 -17.88 11.63
CA GLU A 187 -5.77 -16.73 10.96
C GLU A 187 -4.48 -17.11 10.21
N LEU A 188 -3.71 -18.04 10.76
CA LEU A 188 -2.48 -18.50 10.13
C LEU A 188 -2.75 -19.18 8.78
N LYS A 189 -3.77 -20.05 8.70
CA LYS A 189 -4.15 -20.72 7.45
C LYS A 189 -4.69 -19.76 6.41
N GLU A 190 -5.45 -18.75 6.83
CA GLU A 190 -5.88 -17.65 5.96
C GLU A 190 -4.69 -16.91 5.39
N LYS A 191 -3.74 -16.49 6.25
CA LYS A 191 -2.51 -15.80 5.86
C LYS A 191 -1.65 -16.61 4.89
N ASP A 192 -1.50 -17.91 5.15
CA ASP A 192 -0.73 -18.80 4.27
C ASP A 192 -1.38 -18.88 2.88
N MET A 193 -2.71 -18.99 2.80
CA MET A 193 -3.45 -19.03 1.54
C MET A 193 -3.42 -17.68 0.81
N ILE A 194 -3.50 -16.56 1.54
CA ILE A 194 -3.32 -15.20 0.98
C ILE A 194 -1.94 -15.07 0.35
N SER A 195 -0.89 -15.46 1.08
CA SER A 195 0.50 -15.38 0.60
C SER A 195 0.73 -16.29 -0.60
N PHE A 196 0.21 -17.51 -0.55
CA PHE A 196 0.26 -18.46 -1.67
C PHE A 196 -0.38 -17.85 -2.93
N LEU A 197 -1.63 -17.37 -2.84
CA LEU A 197 -2.34 -16.83 -3.99
C LEU A 197 -1.67 -15.57 -4.53
N ALA A 198 -1.21 -14.67 -3.66
CA ALA A 198 -0.49 -13.46 -4.07
C ALA A 198 0.79 -13.78 -4.84
N ASN A 199 1.59 -14.75 -4.36
CA ASN A 199 2.81 -15.19 -5.04
C ASN A 199 2.52 -15.81 -6.41
N GLU A 200 1.48 -16.65 -6.52
CA GLU A 200 1.08 -17.23 -7.79
C GLU A 200 0.56 -16.17 -8.78
N LEU A 201 -0.14 -15.16 -8.30
CA LEU A 201 -0.59 -14.03 -9.12
C LEU A 201 0.58 -13.19 -9.64
N VAL A 202 1.63 -13.00 -8.84
CA VAL A 202 2.85 -12.31 -9.26
C VAL A 202 3.64 -13.13 -10.28
N ALA A 203 3.77 -14.43 -10.04
CA ALA A 203 4.59 -15.32 -10.89
C ALA A 203 4.07 -15.44 -12.33
N GLN A 204 2.80 -15.12 -12.59
CA GLN A 204 2.17 -15.30 -13.90
C GLN A 204 1.31 -14.10 -14.30
N PRO A 205 1.92 -12.98 -14.72
CA PRO A 205 1.19 -11.75 -15.03
C PRO A 205 0.32 -11.85 -16.30
N ASP A 206 0.62 -12.73 -17.26
CA ASP A 206 0.17 -12.63 -18.67
C ASP A 206 -0.92 -13.62 -19.11
N TYR A 207 -1.77 -14.12 -18.23
CA TYR A 207 -2.93 -14.87 -18.71
C TYR A 207 -4.14 -13.95 -18.94
N ALA A 208 -4.21 -13.35 -20.13
CA ALA A 208 -5.37 -12.60 -20.58
C ALA A 208 -6.49 -13.56 -21.06
N SER A 209 -7.14 -14.25 -20.12
CA SER A 209 -8.43 -14.89 -20.40
C SER A 209 -9.53 -14.07 -19.74
N VAL A 210 -10.27 -13.31 -20.51
CA VAL A 210 -11.46 -12.61 -20.02
C VAL A 210 -12.62 -13.60 -20.01
N SER A 211 -13.25 -13.79 -18.87
CA SER A 211 -14.47 -14.60 -18.79
C SER A 211 -15.68 -13.77 -19.20
N LEU A 212 -16.35 -14.17 -20.27
CA LEU A 212 -17.61 -13.52 -20.68
C LEU A 212 -18.72 -13.72 -19.62
N LEU A 213 -18.64 -14.78 -18.81
CA LEU A 213 -19.55 -15.01 -17.67
C LEU A 213 -19.24 -14.10 -16.50
N ALA A 214 -18.09 -13.45 -16.53
CA ALA A 214 -17.53 -12.67 -15.45
C ALA A 214 -17.63 -11.15 -15.68
N GLN A 215 -18.39 -10.71 -16.67
CA GLN A 215 -18.53 -9.27 -16.98
C GLN A 215 -19.15 -8.46 -15.83
N ASN A 216 -19.93 -9.10 -14.95
CA ASN A 216 -20.57 -8.48 -13.80
C ASN A 216 -20.07 -9.09 -12.47
N ILE A 217 -18.83 -9.59 -12.41
CA ILE A 217 -18.29 -10.18 -11.19
C ILE A 217 -18.15 -9.15 -10.09
N GLY A 218 -18.51 -9.57 -8.92
CA GLY A 218 -18.18 -8.92 -7.66
C GLY A 218 -19.12 -7.81 -7.24
N GLY A 219 -20.25 -7.68 -7.92
CA GLY A 219 -21.29 -6.74 -7.50
C GLY A 219 -21.00 -5.28 -7.86
N GLU A 220 -21.60 -4.39 -7.10
CA GLU A 220 -21.52 -2.95 -7.33
C GLU A 220 -20.15 -2.38 -6.98
N SER A 221 -19.78 -1.29 -7.67
CA SER A 221 -18.60 -0.49 -7.35
C SER A 221 -18.58 -0.09 -5.87
N LYS A 222 -17.42 -0.14 -5.26
CA LYS A 222 -17.25 0.32 -3.87
C LYS A 222 -17.22 1.84 -3.75
N VAL A 223 -16.89 2.55 -4.83
CA VAL A 223 -16.74 4.01 -4.83
C VAL A 223 -17.29 4.58 -6.12
N ASP A 224 -18.32 5.37 -6.02
CA ASP A 224 -19.00 6.00 -7.15
C ASP A 224 -19.11 7.51 -6.95
N VAL A 225 -18.92 8.29 -8.01
CA VAL A 225 -19.23 9.72 -8.02
C VAL A 225 -20.71 9.85 -8.41
N ILE A 226 -21.50 10.31 -7.48
CA ILE A 226 -22.93 10.54 -7.68
C ILE A 226 -23.15 12.00 -8.02
N ASN A 227 -23.82 12.25 -9.15
CA ASN A 227 -24.15 13.57 -9.65
C ASN A 227 -25.67 13.72 -9.81
N PRO A 228 -26.39 14.05 -8.74
CA PRO A 228 -27.83 14.23 -8.80
C PRO A 228 -28.23 15.49 -9.62
N ASP A 229 -29.40 15.49 -10.22
CA ASP A 229 -29.87 16.64 -11.01
C ASP A 229 -30.12 17.89 -10.14
N VAL A 230 -30.65 17.73 -8.93
CA VAL A 230 -31.08 18.82 -8.04
C VAL A 230 -30.18 19.01 -6.83
N ALA A 231 -29.43 17.98 -6.41
CA ALA A 231 -28.57 18.04 -5.23
C ALA A 231 -27.10 18.20 -5.61
N GLU A 232 -26.26 18.50 -4.61
CA GLU A 232 -24.83 18.60 -4.75
C GLU A 232 -24.20 17.23 -5.08
N PRO A 233 -23.18 17.20 -5.95
CA PRO A 233 -22.45 15.98 -6.23
C PRO A 233 -21.65 15.52 -5.01
N TYR A 234 -21.47 14.20 -4.90
CA TYR A 234 -20.70 13.57 -3.83
C TYR A 234 -20.10 12.24 -4.27
N ILE A 235 -19.11 11.76 -3.53
CA ILE A 235 -18.62 10.39 -3.68
C ILE A 235 -19.33 9.51 -2.66
N SER A 236 -19.95 8.43 -3.13
CA SER A 236 -20.49 7.36 -2.29
C SER A 236 -19.45 6.26 -2.14
N VAL A 237 -19.12 5.91 -0.90
CA VAL A 237 -18.11 4.91 -0.57
C VAL A 237 -18.75 3.80 0.26
N LYS A 238 -18.86 2.59 -0.30
CA LYS A 238 -19.41 1.40 0.36
C LYS A 238 -18.34 0.66 1.15
N LEU A 239 -17.72 1.35 2.09
CA LEU A 239 -16.67 0.84 2.99
C LEU A 239 -16.99 1.25 4.43
N THR A 240 -16.29 0.60 5.39
CA THR A 240 -16.27 1.10 6.77
C THR A 240 -15.64 2.49 6.82
N TYR A 241 -16.05 3.31 7.80
CA TYR A 241 -15.52 4.67 7.96
C TYR A 241 -13.99 4.70 8.00
N ASP A 242 -13.37 3.74 8.70
CA ASP A 242 -11.91 3.68 8.85
C ASP A 242 -11.19 3.48 7.51
N ARG A 243 -11.71 2.59 6.67
CA ARG A 243 -11.19 2.37 5.32
C ARG A 243 -11.43 3.58 4.42
N ALA A 244 -12.63 4.14 4.45
CA ALA A 244 -12.96 5.35 3.69
C ALA A 244 -12.07 6.53 4.09
N TRP A 245 -11.86 6.73 5.41
CA TRP A 245 -10.98 7.77 5.91
C TRP A 245 -9.52 7.59 5.49
N ALA A 246 -9.00 6.37 5.55
CA ALA A 246 -7.65 6.05 5.09
C ALA A 246 -7.49 6.29 3.59
N SER A 247 -8.45 5.82 2.80
CA SER A 247 -8.47 5.97 1.34
C SER A 247 -8.54 7.43 0.91
N ILE A 248 -9.35 8.27 1.57
CA ILE A 248 -9.43 9.69 1.22
C ILE A 248 -8.18 10.46 1.62
N ASN A 249 -7.57 10.17 2.78
CA ASN A 249 -6.29 10.79 3.14
C ASN A 249 -5.19 10.46 2.12
N TYR A 250 -5.14 9.23 1.66
CA TYR A 250 -4.21 8.83 0.60
C TYR A 250 -4.52 9.57 -0.70
N SER A 251 -5.78 9.62 -1.11
CA SER A 251 -6.21 10.32 -2.32
C SER A 251 -5.85 11.80 -2.32
N VAL A 252 -6.13 12.50 -1.21
CA VAL A 252 -5.79 13.92 -1.04
C VAL A 252 -4.30 14.15 -1.23
N SER A 253 -3.45 13.29 -0.64
CA SER A 253 -2.00 13.43 -0.75
C SER A 253 -1.45 13.16 -2.16
N ARG A 254 -2.19 12.43 -3.00
CA ARG A 254 -1.79 12.05 -4.36
C ARG A 254 -2.47 12.89 -5.43
N GLY A 255 -3.65 13.45 -5.13
CA GLY A 255 -4.47 14.21 -6.07
C GLY A 255 -4.05 15.68 -6.25
N GLY A 256 -2.86 16.07 -5.82
CA GLY A 256 -2.41 17.47 -5.95
C GLY A 256 -3.00 18.42 -4.90
N PHE A 257 -3.66 17.87 -3.88
CA PHE A 257 -4.11 18.67 -2.75
C PHE A 257 -3.00 18.78 -1.71
N THR A 258 -2.85 19.96 -1.13
CA THR A 258 -2.04 20.15 0.07
C THR A 258 -2.94 20.04 1.29
N LEU A 259 -2.74 19.01 2.12
CA LEU A 259 -3.47 18.87 3.37
C LEU A 259 -2.96 19.88 4.38
N VAL A 260 -3.84 20.77 4.85
CA VAL A 260 -3.53 21.83 5.83
C VAL A 260 -3.84 21.34 7.24
N ASP A 261 -5.00 20.73 7.43
CA ASP A 261 -5.43 20.16 8.73
C ASP A 261 -6.45 19.06 8.53
N LYS A 262 -6.64 18.21 9.54
CA LYS A 262 -7.64 17.14 9.53
C LYS A 262 -8.19 16.86 10.92
N ASN A 263 -9.49 16.68 10.97
CA ASN A 263 -10.21 16.25 12.16
C ASN A 263 -11.06 15.01 11.87
N ARG A 264 -10.56 13.83 12.28
CA ARG A 264 -11.23 12.56 12.02
C ARG A 264 -12.56 12.43 12.74
N SER A 265 -12.66 12.93 13.96
CA SER A 265 -13.90 12.84 14.76
C SER A 265 -15.06 13.64 14.14
N GLU A 266 -14.72 14.73 13.47
CA GLU A 266 -15.70 15.57 12.75
C GLU A 266 -15.84 15.15 11.28
N GLY A 267 -14.99 14.25 10.79
CA GLY A 267 -14.95 13.87 9.38
C GLY A 267 -14.53 15.01 8.47
N LEU A 268 -13.55 15.83 8.89
CA LEU A 268 -13.15 17.05 8.20
C LEU A 268 -11.68 17.00 7.78
N LEU A 269 -11.42 17.37 6.51
CA LEU A 269 -10.09 17.70 6.03
C LEU A 269 -10.09 19.12 5.47
N LEU A 270 -9.14 19.92 5.90
CA LEU A 270 -8.87 21.25 5.34
C LEU A 270 -7.76 21.12 4.31
N VAL A 271 -8.07 21.45 3.08
CA VAL A 271 -7.16 21.26 1.95
C VAL A 271 -6.96 22.55 1.17
N ASN A 272 -5.77 22.69 0.58
CA ASN A 272 -5.51 23.66 -0.47
C ASN A 272 -5.39 22.92 -1.80
N PHE A 273 -6.08 23.41 -2.81
CA PHE A 273 -5.97 22.94 -4.17
C PHE A 273 -5.80 24.14 -5.10
N SER A 274 -4.77 24.10 -5.96
CA SER A 274 -4.56 25.05 -7.04
C SER A 274 -4.25 24.30 -8.32
N ASP A 275 -4.82 24.74 -9.44
CA ASP A 275 -4.58 24.10 -10.75
C ASP A 275 -3.10 24.13 -11.16
N GLU A 276 -2.32 25.08 -10.64
CA GLU A 276 -0.88 25.19 -10.89
C GLU A 276 -0.08 23.96 -10.38
N ASN A 277 -0.61 23.22 -9.39
CA ASN A 277 0.05 22.03 -8.86
C ASN A 277 -0.01 20.82 -9.80
N LEU A 278 -0.81 20.86 -10.85
CA LEU A 278 -0.94 19.76 -11.83
C LEU A 278 -0.01 19.93 -13.04
N GLU A 279 0.54 21.13 -13.27
CA GLU A 279 1.39 21.41 -14.41
C GLU A 279 2.90 21.26 -14.13
N ASP A 280 3.31 21.18 -12.86
CA ASP A 280 4.73 21.21 -12.46
C ASP A 280 5.47 19.86 -12.49
N GLU A 281 4.85 18.75 -12.89
CA GLU A 281 5.60 17.51 -13.13
C GLU A 281 6.46 17.53 -14.41
N SER A 282 6.35 18.57 -15.24
CA SER A 282 7.06 18.64 -16.54
C SER A 282 8.25 19.60 -16.59
N THR A 283 8.49 20.41 -15.55
CA THR A 283 9.64 21.34 -15.54
C THR A 283 10.77 20.79 -14.69
N GLY A 284 11.64 20.02 -15.36
CA GLY A 284 12.88 19.54 -14.80
C GLY A 284 13.81 20.66 -14.35
N ILE A 285 14.65 20.32 -13.34
CA ILE A 285 15.91 20.96 -12.90
C ILE A 285 15.82 22.45 -12.50
N ALA A 286 14.98 23.27 -13.11
CA ALA A 286 14.86 24.70 -12.79
C ALA A 286 14.12 24.98 -11.48
N SER A 287 13.21 24.09 -11.04
CA SER A 287 12.46 24.25 -9.78
C SER A 287 13.34 24.06 -8.55
N TRP A 288 14.41 23.26 -8.67
CA TRP A 288 15.34 23.04 -7.56
C TRP A 288 16.15 24.30 -7.17
N PHE A 289 16.39 25.17 -8.12
CA PHE A 289 17.09 26.44 -7.82
C PHE A 289 16.18 27.53 -7.25
N ASN A 290 14.86 27.35 -7.33
CA ASN A 290 13.89 28.34 -6.83
C ASN A 290 13.33 28.04 -5.43
N SER A 291 13.84 27.03 -4.74
CA SER A 291 13.43 26.63 -3.37
C SER A 291 13.93 27.61 -2.29
N LYS A 292 13.97 28.91 -2.58
CA LYS A 292 14.07 29.98 -1.57
C LYS A 292 12.69 30.55 -1.28
N SER A 293 11.78 29.70 -0.81
CA SER A 293 10.58 30.15 -0.10
C SER A 293 10.40 29.30 1.14
N ALA A 294 11.24 29.58 2.12
CA ALA A 294 10.95 29.23 3.50
C ALA A 294 9.56 29.80 3.87
N ASN A 295 8.67 28.92 4.38
CA ASN A 295 7.43 29.27 5.10
C ASN A 295 6.39 30.11 4.33
N LYS A 296 5.94 29.67 3.15
CA LYS A 296 4.61 30.05 2.69
C LYS A 296 3.62 29.22 3.50
N ILE A 297 2.96 29.81 4.49
CA ILE A 297 1.83 29.17 5.19
C ILE A 297 0.77 28.93 4.12
N VAL A 298 0.61 27.67 3.73
CA VAL A 298 -0.43 27.27 2.78
C VAL A 298 -1.76 27.37 3.51
N GLN A 299 -2.62 28.30 3.08
CA GLN A 299 -3.97 28.42 3.62
C GLN A 299 -4.89 27.46 2.88
N ALA A 300 -5.77 26.80 3.61
CA ALA A 300 -6.82 25.97 3.00
C ALA A 300 -7.75 26.86 2.16
N ASN A 301 -8.29 26.31 1.09
CA ASN A 301 -9.33 26.95 0.27
C ASN A 301 -10.60 26.09 0.15
N TYR A 302 -10.53 24.81 0.53
CA TYR A 302 -11.67 23.91 0.54
C TYR A 302 -11.72 23.07 1.81
N ARG A 303 -12.94 22.59 2.12
CA ARG A 303 -13.20 21.53 3.10
C ARG A 303 -13.66 20.26 2.39
N ILE A 304 -13.11 19.14 2.79
CA ILE A 304 -13.62 17.83 2.41
C ILE A 304 -14.35 17.27 3.63
N LEU A 305 -15.63 16.99 3.46
CA LEU A 305 -16.49 16.43 4.50
C LEU A 305 -16.67 14.95 4.25
N VAL A 306 -16.47 14.14 5.29
CA VAL A 306 -16.58 12.67 5.25
C VAL A 306 -17.65 12.28 6.28
N LYS A 307 -18.81 11.85 5.84
CA LYS A 307 -19.95 11.53 6.73
C LYS A 307 -20.47 10.12 6.48
N VAL A 308 -20.80 9.42 7.55
CA VAL A 308 -21.51 8.14 7.45
C VAL A 308 -22.98 8.43 7.19
N VAL A 309 -23.53 7.84 6.14
CA VAL A 309 -24.94 7.93 5.76
C VAL A 309 -25.43 6.50 5.50
N GLU A 310 -26.35 6.04 6.35
CA GLU A 310 -26.89 4.68 6.29
C GLU A 310 -25.78 3.60 6.27
N ASN A 311 -25.58 2.94 5.13
CA ASN A 311 -24.61 1.86 4.94
C ASN A 311 -23.42 2.27 4.05
N SER A 312 -23.21 3.57 3.86
CA SER A 312 -22.14 4.14 3.04
C SER A 312 -21.48 5.34 3.71
N VAL A 313 -20.36 5.77 3.19
CA VAL A 313 -19.68 7.01 3.57
C VAL A 313 -19.80 7.97 2.40
N GLU A 314 -20.38 9.15 2.66
CA GLU A 314 -20.42 10.24 1.68
C GLU A 314 -19.26 11.19 1.85
N ILE A 315 -18.66 11.59 0.72
CA ILE A 315 -17.57 12.56 0.66
C ILE A 315 -18.02 13.72 -0.18
N ARG A 316 -17.97 14.93 0.39
CA ARG A 316 -18.33 16.19 -0.27
C ARG A 316 -17.20 17.18 -0.20
N VAL A 317 -17.07 18.03 -1.21
CA VAL A 317 -16.15 19.17 -1.21
C VAL A 317 -16.95 20.45 -1.14
N VAL A 318 -16.63 21.30 -0.18
CA VAL A 318 -17.34 22.58 0.08
C VAL A 318 -16.36 23.72 0.27
N THR A 319 -16.83 24.96 0.27
CA THR A 319 -16.04 26.15 0.61
C THR A 319 -15.54 26.11 2.07
N LEU A 320 -14.65 27.02 2.44
CA LEU A 320 -14.22 27.14 3.85
C LEU A 320 -15.36 27.50 4.81
N ASP A 321 -16.36 28.20 4.33
CA ASP A 321 -17.53 28.58 5.14
C ASP A 321 -18.56 27.45 5.24
N GLY A 322 -18.40 26.40 4.43
CA GLY A 322 -19.28 25.23 4.42
C GLY A 322 -20.38 25.34 3.34
N ASP A 323 -20.30 26.34 2.48
CA ASP A 323 -21.25 26.52 1.39
C ASP A 323 -20.93 25.60 0.21
N SER A 324 -21.94 25.32 -0.59
CA SER A 324 -21.83 24.53 -1.81
C SER A 324 -20.90 25.19 -2.83
N LEU A 325 -20.09 24.39 -3.48
CA LEU A 325 -19.31 24.82 -4.64
C LEU A 325 -20.20 24.84 -5.91
N ASP A 326 -19.72 25.56 -6.92
CA ASP A 326 -20.24 25.37 -8.26
C ASP A 326 -20.15 23.90 -8.67
N LYS A 327 -21.21 23.41 -9.35
CA LYS A 327 -21.38 21.98 -9.65
C LYS A 327 -20.22 21.42 -10.49
N GLU A 328 -19.73 22.18 -11.47
CA GLU A 328 -18.61 21.76 -12.33
C GLU A 328 -17.31 21.66 -11.52
N LEU A 329 -17.05 22.66 -10.68
CA LEU A 329 -15.86 22.67 -9.82
C LEU A 329 -15.93 21.54 -8.78
N ALA A 330 -17.09 21.33 -8.15
CA ALA A 330 -17.28 20.22 -7.21
C ALA A 330 -17.02 18.87 -7.87
N LEU A 331 -17.57 18.63 -9.07
CA LEU A 331 -17.33 17.40 -9.83
C LEU A 331 -15.86 17.23 -10.22
N LYS A 332 -15.18 18.31 -10.64
CA LYS A 332 -13.76 18.27 -10.95
C LYS A 332 -12.95 17.80 -9.74
N LEU A 333 -13.13 18.43 -8.58
CA LEU A 333 -12.40 18.08 -7.36
C LEU A 333 -12.75 16.66 -6.87
N LEU A 334 -14.03 16.27 -6.90
CA LEU A 334 -14.47 14.92 -6.54
C LEU A 334 -13.89 13.86 -7.47
N ASN A 335 -13.80 14.11 -8.77
CA ASN A 335 -13.18 13.19 -9.72
C ASN A 335 -11.66 13.04 -9.49
N ILE A 336 -10.97 14.12 -9.13
CA ILE A 336 -9.56 14.05 -8.74
C ILE A 336 -9.41 13.18 -7.49
N VAL A 337 -10.22 13.41 -6.47
CA VAL A 337 -10.25 12.59 -5.26
C VAL A 337 -10.53 11.12 -5.63
N ARG A 338 -11.57 10.85 -6.43
CA ARG A 338 -11.97 9.49 -6.84
C ARG A 338 -10.85 8.76 -7.59
N SER A 339 -10.19 9.44 -8.50
CA SER A 339 -9.13 8.84 -9.35
C SER A 339 -7.90 8.39 -8.54
N ASN A 340 -7.66 9.01 -7.39
CA ASN A 340 -6.53 8.73 -6.52
C ASN A 340 -6.88 7.88 -5.29
N MET A 341 -8.13 7.46 -5.11
CA MET A 341 -8.53 6.58 -4.01
C MET A 341 -7.95 5.17 -4.16
N SER A 342 -7.51 4.58 -3.03
CA SER A 342 -6.92 3.22 -2.97
C SER A 342 -7.31 2.48 -1.69
#